data_384f4d72ce0cd9fbe5ac83399b7cf76c
#
_entry.id   384f4d72ce0cd9fbe5ac83399b7cf76c
#
_cell.length_a   1.000
_cell.length_b   1.000
_cell.length_c   1.000
_cell.angle_alpha   90.00
_cell.angle_beta   90.00
_cell.angle_gamma   90.00
#
_symmetry.space_group_name_H-M   'P 1'
#
loop_
_entity.id
_entity.type
_entity.pdbx_description
1 polymer ?
#
loop_
_entity_poly.entity_id
_entity_poly.type
_entity_poly.pdbx_seq_one_letter_code
_entity_poly.pdbx_strand_id
1 'polypeptide(L)'
;MLIRDLYQKYQIMPQLATHMLRVAGVGKLITDSWNDRELATKSVIACLVHDLGNLAKFRLEPKYQDEWGPKQEKLWTRWGHDAHEATYGMLRELGREEYVAYLLAEARLYEIEPTKEDFVAIPKPALVVLYADLRVALNGVVSMSERIADLAERYKGFRAEERWGESLEDYVQTLTTINVKSITEKSVTPLYDELLTYTI
;
A
#
# COMPACT_ATOMS: atom_id res chain seq x y z
N MET A 1 13.46 -6.44 -12.14
CA MET A 1 13.22 -7.64 -11.29
C MET A 1 11.73 -7.81 -11.16
N LEU A 2 11.21 -9.05 -11.31
CA LEU A 2 9.78 -9.29 -11.15
C LEU A 2 9.36 -9.13 -9.67
N ILE A 3 8.12 -8.74 -9.43
CA ILE A 3 7.58 -8.61 -8.06
C ILE A 3 7.64 -9.94 -7.30
N ARG A 4 7.35 -11.09 -7.97
CA ARG A 4 7.51 -12.41 -7.33
C ARG A 4 8.95 -12.65 -6.83
N ASP A 5 9.95 -12.25 -7.63
CA ASP A 5 11.36 -12.44 -7.29
C ASP A 5 11.78 -11.48 -6.17
N LEU A 6 11.21 -10.27 -6.16
CA LEU A 6 11.38 -9.29 -5.10
C LEU A 6 10.86 -9.83 -3.75
N TYR A 7 9.63 -10.35 -3.76
CA TYR A 7 9.02 -10.92 -2.55
C TYR A 7 9.81 -12.13 -2.04
N GLN A 8 10.32 -12.97 -2.96
CA GLN A 8 11.19 -14.08 -2.61
C GLN A 8 12.53 -13.59 -2.04
N LYS A 9 13.18 -12.61 -2.68
CA LYS A 9 14.46 -12.02 -2.24
C LYS A 9 14.39 -11.53 -0.79
N TYR A 10 13.35 -10.76 -0.48
CA TYR A 10 13.15 -10.22 0.87
C TYR A 10 12.37 -11.15 1.80
N GLN A 11 12.02 -12.34 1.33
CA GLN A 11 11.28 -13.35 2.09
C GLN A 11 10.01 -12.77 2.72
N ILE A 12 9.26 -12.01 1.90
CA ILE A 12 8.00 -11.40 2.34
C ILE A 12 7.03 -12.50 2.76
N MET A 13 6.47 -12.36 3.96
CA MET A 13 5.54 -13.33 4.50
C MET A 13 4.23 -13.37 3.68
N PRO A 14 3.56 -14.54 3.56
CA PRO A 14 2.38 -14.69 2.72
C PRO A 14 1.26 -13.68 3.00
N GLN A 15 1.02 -13.37 4.26
CA GLN A 15 -0.02 -12.42 4.67
C GLN A 15 0.28 -11.00 4.19
N LEU A 16 1.55 -10.56 4.31
CA LEU A 16 2.00 -9.26 3.84
C LEU A 16 2.00 -9.19 2.31
N ALA A 17 2.45 -10.26 1.63
CA ALA A 17 2.36 -10.37 0.18
C ALA A 17 0.92 -10.26 -0.31
N THR A 18 -0.01 -10.98 0.35
CA THR A 18 -1.45 -10.92 0.02
C THR A 18 -2.01 -9.52 0.25
N HIS A 19 -1.63 -8.83 1.33
CA HIS A 19 -2.03 -7.45 1.58
C HIS A 19 -1.59 -6.54 0.43
N MET A 20 -0.30 -6.55 0.09
CA MET A 20 0.23 -5.73 -1.01
C MET A 20 -0.42 -6.07 -2.37
N LEU A 21 -0.72 -7.35 -2.63
CA LEU A 21 -1.44 -7.76 -3.85
C LEU A 21 -2.89 -7.24 -3.86
N ARG A 22 -3.58 -7.21 -2.73
CA ARG A 22 -4.93 -6.60 -2.62
C ARG A 22 -4.88 -5.11 -2.92
N VAL A 23 -3.97 -4.40 -2.27
CA VAL A 23 -3.77 -2.95 -2.48
C VAL A 23 -3.44 -2.68 -3.94
N ALA A 24 -2.54 -3.45 -4.55
CA ALA A 24 -2.20 -3.31 -5.95
C ALA A 24 -3.36 -3.69 -6.89
N GLY A 25 -4.17 -4.67 -6.53
CA GLY A 25 -5.39 -5.02 -7.27
C GLY A 25 -6.40 -3.89 -7.31
N VAL A 26 -6.63 -3.22 -6.16
CA VAL A 26 -7.46 -2.00 -6.11
C VAL A 26 -6.84 -0.91 -6.97
N GLY A 27 -5.54 -0.64 -6.82
CA GLY A 27 -4.81 0.36 -7.62
C GLY A 27 -4.87 0.08 -9.11
N LYS A 28 -4.70 -1.18 -9.53
CA LYS A 28 -4.81 -1.58 -10.95
C LYS A 28 -6.20 -1.30 -11.52
N LEU A 29 -7.25 -1.71 -10.84
CA LEU A 29 -8.63 -1.46 -11.30
C LEU A 29 -8.91 0.04 -11.48
N ILE A 30 -8.40 0.89 -10.60
CA ILE A 30 -8.53 2.35 -10.71
C ILE A 30 -7.78 2.87 -11.96
N THR A 31 -6.56 2.38 -12.19
CA THR A 31 -5.66 2.90 -13.20
C THR A 31 -5.83 2.28 -14.59
N ASP A 32 -6.57 1.20 -14.72
CA ASP A 32 -6.80 0.50 -16.00
C ASP A 32 -7.47 1.38 -17.07
N SER A 33 -8.25 2.40 -16.64
CA SER A 33 -8.87 3.37 -17.54
C SER A 33 -7.97 4.55 -17.94
N TRP A 34 -6.75 4.64 -17.40
CA TRP A 34 -5.87 5.76 -17.68
C TRP A 34 -5.19 5.64 -19.04
N ASN A 35 -5.13 6.77 -19.77
CA ASN A 35 -4.41 6.83 -21.05
C ASN A 35 -2.88 6.77 -20.86
N ASP A 36 -2.37 7.29 -19.75
CA ASP A 36 -0.95 7.22 -19.38
C ASP A 36 -0.63 5.86 -18.77
N ARG A 37 -0.19 4.94 -19.60
CA ARG A 37 0.16 3.57 -19.20
C ARG A 37 1.40 3.50 -18.31
N GLU A 38 2.34 4.41 -18.49
CA GLU A 38 3.53 4.46 -17.62
C GLU A 38 3.14 4.87 -16.21
N LEU A 39 2.34 5.92 -16.07
CA LEU A 39 1.84 6.39 -14.79
C LEU A 39 0.95 5.35 -14.10
N ALA A 40 0.09 4.64 -14.86
CA ALA A 40 -0.71 3.54 -14.36
C ALA A 40 0.19 2.42 -13.79
N THR A 41 1.21 2.01 -14.54
CA THR A 41 2.17 0.98 -14.12
C THR A 41 2.92 1.40 -12.85
N LYS A 42 3.40 2.64 -12.80
CA LYS A 42 4.07 3.19 -11.60
C LYS A 42 3.16 3.17 -10.38
N SER A 43 1.89 3.51 -10.54
CA SER A 43 0.91 3.49 -9.45
C SER A 43 0.70 2.07 -8.90
N VAL A 44 0.56 1.08 -9.78
CA VAL A 44 0.42 -0.33 -9.39
C VAL A 44 1.68 -0.85 -8.69
N ILE A 45 2.87 -0.52 -9.22
CA ILE A 45 4.14 -0.92 -8.58
C ILE A 45 4.28 -0.26 -7.20
N ALA A 46 3.92 1.02 -7.05
CA ALA A 46 3.94 1.68 -5.76
C ALA A 46 3.08 0.93 -4.72
N CYS A 47 1.88 0.49 -5.11
CA CYS A 47 1.03 -0.37 -4.28
C CYS A 47 1.68 -1.73 -3.94
N LEU A 48 2.40 -2.35 -4.90
CA LEU A 48 3.07 -3.64 -4.69
C LEU A 48 4.27 -3.57 -3.74
N VAL A 49 4.79 -2.37 -3.45
CA VAL A 49 6.01 -2.20 -2.65
C VAL A 49 5.85 -1.33 -1.41
N HIS A 50 4.65 -0.76 -1.17
CA HIS A 50 4.44 0.26 -0.13
C HIS A 50 4.79 -0.23 1.28
N ASP A 51 4.62 -1.51 1.54
CA ASP A 51 4.74 -2.13 2.86
C ASP A 51 5.87 -3.17 2.97
N LEU A 52 6.87 -3.15 2.08
CA LEU A 52 7.98 -4.13 2.08
C LEU A 52 8.66 -4.25 3.45
N GLY A 53 8.80 -3.14 4.16
CA GLY A 53 9.44 -3.07 5.48
C GLY A 53 8.54 -3.46 6.65
N ASN A 54 7.26 -3.75 6.44
CA ASN A 54 6.33 -4.10 7.52
C ASN A 54 6.70 -5.38 8.28
N LEU A 55 7.61 -6.20 7.74
CA LEU A 55 8.25 -7.28 8.49
C LEU A 55 8.83 -6.80 9.83
N ALA A 56 9.28 -5.57 9.92
CA ALA A 56 9.82 -4.99 11.15
C ALA A 56 8.76 -4.88 12.27
N LYS A 57 7.48 -4.75 11.93
CA LYS A 57 6.38 -4.65 12.92
C LYS A 57 6.02 -5.98 13.57
N PHE A 58 6.29 -7.11 12.91
CA PHE A 58 5.80 -8.41 13.35
C PHE A 58 6.64 -9.09 14.42
N ARG A 59 7.76 -8.49 14.87
CA ARG A 59 8.61 -9.04 15.96
C ARG A 59 7.83 -9.31 17.24
N LEU A 60 6.85 -8.48 17.56
CA LEU A 60 6.16 -8.48 18.84
C LEU A 60 4.99 -9.45 18.91
N GLU A 61 4.63 -10.10 17.80
CA GLU A 61 3.56 -11.09 17.79
C GLU A 61 4.12 -12.50 18.06
N PRO A 62 3.76 -13.14 19.21
CA PRO A 62 4.32 -14.43 19.62
C PRO A 62 4.23 -15.52 18.56
N LYS A 63 3.15 -15.53 17.77
CA LYS A 63 2.91 -16.53 16.71
C LYS A 63 3.91 -16.48 15.54
N TYR A 64 4.70 -15.39 15.43
CA TYR A 64 5.68 -15.22 14.35
C TYR A 64 7.12 -15.27 14.83
N GLN A 65 7.37 -15.35 16.15
CA GLN A 65 8.71 -15.24 16.73
C GLN A 65 9.65 -16.35 16.25
N ASP A 66 9.17 -17.58 16.15
CA ASP A 66 10.02 -18.74 15.80
C ASP A 66 10.41 -18.76 14.31
N GLU A 67 9.51 -18.27 13.43
CA GLU A 67 9.76 -18.29 11.98
C GLU A 67 10.49 -17.03 11.48
N TRP A 68 10.21 -15.88 12.09
CA TRP A 68 10.56 -14.57 11.54
C TRP A 68 11.65 -13.82 12.32
N GLY A 69 11.90 -14.17 13.56
CA GLY A 69 12.85 -13.47 14.43
C GLY A 69 14.24 -13.25 13.83
N PRO A 70 14.94 -14.27 13.29
CA PRO A 70 16.28 -14.09 12.71
C PRO A 70 16.30 -13.22 11.45
N LYS A 71 15.20 -13.19 10.67
CA LYS A 71 15.08 -12.38 9.47
C LYS A 71 14.81 -10.91 9.82
N GLN A 72 13.94 -10.67 10.78
CA GLN A 72 13.66 -9.35 11.32
C GLN A 72 14.91 -8.72 11.93
N GLU A 73 15.70 -9.48 12.67
CA GLU A 73 16.96 -9.00 13.25
C GLU A 73 17.92 -8.47 12.17
N LYS A 74 18.04 -9.19 11.03
CA LYS A 74 18.82 -8.72 9.87
C LYS A 74 18.28 -7.45 9.25
N LEU A 75 16.95 -7.34 9.12
CA LEU A 75 16.29 -6.14 8.61
C LEU A 75 16.53 -4.95 9.54
N TRP A 76 16.38 -5.16 10.85
CA TRP A 76 16.60 -4.11 11.84
C TRP A 76 18.04 -3.65 11.95
N THR A 77 18.99 -4.57 11.89
CA THR A 77 20.40 -4.22 11.85
C THR A 77 20.73 -3.33 10.65
N ARG A 78 20.00 -3.55 9.55
CA ARG A 78 20.26 -2.86 8.29
C ARG A 78 19.51 -1.53 8.13
N TRP A 79 18.22 -1.49 8.49
CA TRP A 79 17.32 -0.35 8.23
C TRP A 79 16.61 0.21 9.46
N GLY A 80 16.88 -0.31 10.65
CA GLY A 80 16.20 0.11 11.88
C GLY A 80 14.87 -0.60 12.12
N HIS A 81 14.15 -0.13 13.13
CA HIS A 81 12.92 -0.78 13.62
C HIS A 81 11.64 -0.17 13.03
N ASP A 82 11.77 0.93 12.30
CA ASP A 82 10.66 1.60 11.63
C ASP A 82 10.37 0.92 10.29
N ALA A 83 9.11 0.53 10.09
CA ALA A 83 8.69 -0.18 8.88
C ALA A 83 8.73 0.71 7.63
N HIS A 84 8.47 2.01 7.77
CA HIS A 84 8.55 2.95 6.66
C HIS A 84 10.00 3.16 6.25
N GLU A 85 10.90 3.40 7.22
CA GLU A 85 12.34 3.54 6.94
C GLU A 85 12.93 2.24 6.35
N ALA A 86 12.49 1.07 6.82
CA ALA A 86 12.87 -0.21 6.22
C ALA A 86 12.40 -0.32 4.76
N THR A 87 11.14 0.07 4.47
CA THR A 87 10.62 0.10 3.10
C THR A 87 11.44 1.04 2.21
N TYR A 88 11.70 2.25 2.68
CA TYR A 88 12.50 3.24 1.94
C TYR A 88 13.94 2.74 1.72
N GLY A 89 14.55 2.13 2.73
CA GLY A 89 15.87 1.53 2.62
C GLY A 89 15.94 0.44 1.56
N MET A 90 14.96 -0.47 1.53
CA MET A 90 14.86 -1.52 0.51
C MET A 90 14.71 -0.95 -0.90
N LEU A 91 13.85 0.07 -1.07
CA LEU A 91 13.62 0.71 -2.36
C LEU A 91 14.87 1.47 -2.86
N ARG A 92 15.57 2.19 -1.97
CA ARG A 92 16.85 2.85 -2.29
C ARG A 92 17.92 1.85 -2.72
N GLU A 93 18.01 0.72 -2.02
CA GLU A 93 18.95 -0.36 -2.39
C GLU A 93 18.66 -0.94 -3.78
N LEU A 94 17.41 -0.90 -4.21
CA LEU A 94 16.98 -1.31 -5.55
C LEU A 94 17.17 -0.19 -6.60
N GLY A 95 17.63 1.00 -6.21
CA GLY A 95 17.72 2.16 -7.08
C GLY A 95 16.36 2.72 -7.50
N ARG A 96 15.36 2.64 -6.61
CA ARG A 96 13.97 3.01 -6.87
C ARG A 96 13.51 4.20 -6.04
N GLU A 97 14.27 5.28 -6.07
CA GLU A 97 14.00 6.53 -5.35
C GLU A 97 12.64 7.15 -5.69
N GLU A 98 12.13 6.94 -6.90
CA GLU A 98 10.84 7.45 -7.32
C GLU A 98 9.70 6.89 -6.45
N TYR A 99 9.74 5.61 -6.08
CA TYR A 99 8.73 5.01 -5.21
C TYR A 99 8.87 5.49 -3.76
N VAL A 100 10.10 5.73 -3.29
CA VAL A 100 10.30 6.38 -1.99
C VAL A 100 9.63 7.75 -1.96
N ALA A 101 9.78 8.55 -3.02
CA ALA A 101 9.14 9.86 -3.11
C ALA A 101 7.60 9.77 -3.10
N TYR A 102 7.00 8.78 -3.77
CA TYR A 102 5.56 8.57 -3.73
C TYR A 102 5.08 8.18 -2.33
N LEU A 103 5.78 7.27 -1.65
CA LEU A 103 5.40 6.83 -0.29
C LEU A 103 5.60 7.94 0.75
N LEU A 104 6.62 8.77 0.61
CA LEU A 104 6.79 9.95 1.47
C LEU A 104 5.67 10.99 1.25
N ALA A 105 5.24 11.19 0.00
CA ALA A 105 4.13 12.08 -0.30
C ALA A 105 2.80 11.55 0.27
N GLU A 106 2.59 10.26 0.21
CA GLU A 106 1.44 9.58 0.81
C GLU A 106 1.45 9.70 2.34
N ALA A 107 2.57 9.38 3.00
CA ALA A 107 2.71 9.42 4.45
C ALA A 107 2.41 10.80 5.04
N ARG A 108 2.79 11.88 4.34
CA ARG A 108 2.51 13.26 4.78
C ARG A 108 1.02 13.56 4.92
N LEU A 109 0.14 12.89 4.18
CA LEU A 109 -1.30 13.12 4.28
C LEU A 109 -1.89 12.59 5.58
N TYR A 110 -1.25 11.62 6.24
CA TYR A 110 -1.65 11.17 7.58
C TYR A 110 -1.26 12.13 8.70
N GLU A 111 -0.35 13.07 8.43
CA GLU A 111 0.11 14.07 9.42
C GLU A 111 -0.78 15.32 9.46
N ILE A 112 -1.65 15.49 8.45
CA ILE A 112 -2.54 16.65 8.30
C ILE A 112 -4.00 16.21 8.21
N GLU A 113 -4.93 17.15 8.23
CA GLU A 113 -6.31 16.93 7.79
C GLU A 113 -6.41 17.31 6.30
N PRO A 114 -6.24 16.34 5.37
CA PRO A 114 -6.11 16.68 3.97
C PRO A 114 -7.41 17.20 3.38
N THR A 115 -7.28 18.22 2.56
CA THR A 115 -8.35 18.82 1.77
C THR A 115 -8.34 18.24 0.34
N LYS A 116 -9.34 18.60 -0.45
CA LYS A 116 -9.38 18.22 -1.87
C LYS A 116 -8.18 18.78 -2.64
N GLU A 117 -7.75 19.97 -2.30
CA GLU A 117 -6.59 20.64 -2.89
C GLU A 117 -5.29 19.83 -2.62
N ASP A 118 -5.16 19.26 -1.43
CA ASP A 118 -4.03 18.40 -1.09
C ASP A 118 -4.04 17.12 -1.93
N PHE A 119 -5.20 16.50 -2.16
CA PHE A 119 -5.32 15.34 -3.04
C PHE A 119 -4.98 15.66 -4.51
N VAL A 120 -5.29 16.86 -4.97
CA VAL A 120 -4.91 17.33 -6.32
C VAL A 120 -3.41 17.56 -6.44
N ALA A 121 -2.78 18.02 -5.35
CA ALA A 121 -1.38 18.44 -5.35
C ALA A 121 -0.38 17.27 -5.27
N ILE A 122 -0.77 16.11 -4.69
CA ILE A 122 0.15 14.98 -4.56
C ILE A 122 0.28 14.20 -5.87
N PRO A 123 1.42 13.49 -6.07
CA PRO A 123 1.57 12.60 -7.22
C PRO A 123 0.48 11.54 -7.26
N LYS A 124 -0.11 11.28 -8.43
CA LYS A 124 -1.16 10.27 -8.59
C LYS A 124 -0.79 8.88 -8.06
N PRO A 125 0.46 8.36 -8.22
CA PRO A 125 0.84 7.09 -7.60
C PRO A 125 0.71 7.09 -6.08
N ALA A 126 1.09 8.18 -5.40
CA ALA A 126 0.93 8.33 -3.96
C ALA A 126 -0.56 8.32 -3.55
N LEU A 127 -1.40 9.04 -4.28
CA LEU A 127 -2.85 9.06 -4.06
C LEU A 127 -3.48 7.67 -4.23
N VAL A 128 -3.05 6.92 -5.25
CA VAL A 128 -3.57 5.56 -5.50
C VAL A 128 -3.17 4.63 -4.37
N VAL A 129 -1.92 4.71 -3.86
CA VAL A 129 -1.47 3.93 -2.69
C VAL A 129 -2.33 4.26 -1.48
N LEU A 130 -2.48 5.55 -1.14
CA LEU A 130 -3.29 6.00 -0.01
C LEU A 130 -4.71 5.44 -0.06
N TYR A 131 -5.40 5.64 -1.19
CA TYR A 131 -6.77 5.16 -1.35
C TYR A 131 -6.86 3.63 -1.29
N ALA A 132 -5.97 2.96 -2.03
CA ALA A 132 -6.02 1.51 -2.14
C ALA A 132 -5.72 0.81 -0.80
N ASP A 133 -4.77 1.32 0.01
CA ASP A 133 -4.50 0.78 1.34
C ASP A 133 -5.68 1.00 2.31
N LEU A 134 -6.32 2.18 2.24
CA LEU A 134 -7.55 2.46 2.99
C LEU A 134 -8.78 1.66 2.52
N ARG A 135 -8.66 0.81 1.50
CA ARG A 135 -9.69 -0.14 1.05
C ARG A 135 -9.37 -1.58 1.42
N VAL A 136 -8.22 -1.83 2.10
CA VAL A 136 -7.77 -3.19 2.43
C VAL A 136 -7.60 -3.37 3.93
N ALA A 137 -8.45 -4.21 4.51
CA ALA A 137 -8.34 -4.68 5.89
C ALA A 137 -7.62 -6.04 5.95
N LEU A 138 -7.44 -6.56 7.16
CA LEU A 138 -6.79 -7.86 7.40
C LEU A 138 -7.45 -8.99 6.58
N ASN A 139 -8.77 -8.97 6.49
CA ASN A 139 -9.58 -10.06 5.91
C ASN A 139 -10.01 -9.81 4.46
N GLY A 140 -9.57 -8.73 3.81
CA GLY A 140 -9.92 -8.49 2.42
C GLY A 140 -10.14 -7.02 2.06
N VAL A 141 -10.68 -6.81 0.87
CA VAL A 141 -11.11 -5.48 0.40
C VAL A 141 -12.44 -5.13 1.04
N VAL A 142 -12.48 -3.99 1.71
CA VAL A 142 -13.62 -3.48 2.49
C VAL A 142 -14.03 -2.09 2.01
N SER A 143 -15.14 -1.55 2.52
CA SER A 143 -15.47 -0.15 2.29
C SER A 143 -14.52 0.79 3.02
N MET A 144 -14.43 2.04 2.59
CA MET A 144 -13.63 3.07 3.25
C MET A 144 -14.04 3.22 4.72
N SER A 145 -15.35 3.28 5.01
CA SER A 145 -15.87 3.43 6.37
C SER A 145 -15.52 2.23 7.27
N GLU A 146 -15.63 1.01 6.77
CA GLU A 146 -15.22 -0.18 7.53
C GLU A 146 -13.73 -0.17 7.85
N ARG A 147 -12.89 0.26 6.90
CA ARG A 147 -11.43 0.36 7.11
C ARG A 147 -11.07 1.43 8.12
N ILE A 148 -11.69 2.60 8.05
CA ILE A 148 -11.48 3.69 9.01
C ILE A 148 -11.87 3.25 10.42
N ALA A 149 -13.01 2.57 10.56
CA ALA A 149 -13.44 2.02 11.86
C ALA A 149 -12.44 0.99 12.41
N ASP A 150 -11.96 0.05 11.57
CA ASP A 150 -10.93 -0.93 11.94
C ASP A 150 -9.62 -0.27 12.39
N LEU A 151 -9.18 0.78 11.70
CA LEU A 151 -7.97 1.52 12.08
C LEU A 151 -8.15 2.31 13.39
N ALA A 152 -9.29 2.94 13.58
CA ALA A 152 -9.61 3.67 14.81
C ALA A 152 -9.67 2.74 16.05
N GLU A 153 -10.14 1.50 15.88
CA GLU A 153 -10.13 0.50 16.95
C GLU A 153 -8.71 0.04 17.29
N ARG A 154 -7.87 -0.20 16.26
CA ARG A 154 -6.51 -0.75 16.45
C ARG A 154 -5.48 0.28 16.89
N TYR A 155 -5.60 1.51 16.43
CA TYR A 155 -4.61 2.57 16.68
C TYR A 155 -5.23 3.69 17.51
N LYS A 156 -4.94 3.73 18.81
CA LYS A 156 -5.33 4.84 19.70
C LYS A 156 -4.77 6.16 19.16
N GLY A 157 -5.64 7.06 18.74
CA GLY A 157 -5.26 8.37 18.19
C GLY A 157 -5.26 8.44 16.67
N PHE A 158 -5.62 7.36 15.96
CA PHE A 158 -5.94 7.43 14.55
C PHE A 158 -7.16 8.33 14.35
N ARG A 159 -6.96 9.47 13.71
CA ARG A 159 -7.96 10.51 13.49
C ARG A 159 -8.38 10.61 12.02
N ALA A 160 -8.41 9.51 11.29
CA ALA A 160 -9.07 9.55 10.00
C ALA A 160 -10.55 9.82 10.26
N GLU A 161 -10.90 11.09 10.28
CA GLU A 161 -12.30 11.47 10.29
C GLU A 161 -12.96 10.88 9.04
N GLU A 162 -14.16 10.33 9.20
CA GLU A 162 -14.97 9.82 8.08
C GLU A 162 -15.01 10.80 6.90
N ARG A 163 -14.94 12.11 7.18
CA ARG A 163 -15.02 13.19 6.20
C ARG A 163 -13.90 13.18 5.16
N TRP A 164 -12.63 13.02 5.54
CA TRP A 164 -11.58 13.07 4.53
C TRP A 164 -11.49 11.74 3.74
N GLY A 165 -11.87 10.62 4.34
CA GLY A 165 -12.00 9.35 3.63
C GLY A 165 -13.05 9.40 2.52
N GLU A 166 -14.23 10.00 2.79
CA GLU A 166 -15.25 10.24 1.76
C GLU A 166 -14.75 11.22 0.68
N SER A 167 -14.09 12.30 1.08
CA SER A 167 -13.53 13.29 0.13
C SER A 167 -12.45 12.68 -0.75
N LEU A 168 -11.60 11.80 -0.20
CA LEU A 168 -10.61 11.04 -0.95
C LEU A 168 -11.27 10.11 -1.95
N GLU A 169 -12.28 9.34 -1.51
CA GLU A 169 -13.01 8.40 -2.38
C GLU A 169 -13.72 9.11 -3.52
N ASP A 170 -14.37 10.23 -3.24
CA ASP A 170 -15.04 11.06 -4.25
C ASP A 170 -14.02 11.64 -5.25
N TYR A 171 -12.85 12.06 -4.78
CA TYR A 171 -11.80 12.54 -5.67
C TYR A 171 -11.22 11.41 -6.54
N VAL A 172 -10.90 10.25 -5.95
CA VAL A 172 -10.41 9.09 -6.71
C VAL A 172 -11.44 8.63 -7.74
N GLN A 173 -12.75 8.70 -7.43
CA GLN A 173 -13.82 8.42 -8.40
C GLN A 173 -13.72 9.29 -9.66
N THR A 174 -13.22 10.52 -9.56
CA THR A 174 -13.04 11.39 -10.75
C THR A 174 -11.89 10.96 -11.66
N LEU A 175 -10.99 10.11 -11.17
CA LEU A 175 -9.80 9.65 -11.88
C LEU A 175 -10.01 8.36 -12.67
N THR A 176 -11.16 7.72 -12.52
CA THR A 176 -11.44 6.41 -13.13
C THR A 176 -12.85 6.32 -13.67
N THR A 177 -13.08 5.40 -14.61
CA THR A 177 -14.40 5.13 -15.18
C THR A 177 -15.18 4.05 -14.42
N ILE A 178 -14.51 3.28 -13.57
CA ILE A 178 -15.19 2.28 -12.73
C ILE A 178 -15.79 2.93 -11.49
N ASN A 179 -16.82 2.31 -10.91
CA ASN A 179 -17.29 2.71 -9.59
C ASN A 179 -16.34 2.15 -8.52
N VAL A 180 -15.54 3.04 -7.89
CA VAL A 180 -14.52 2.63 -6.91
C VAL A 180 -15.13 1.96 -5.68
N LYS A 181 -16.36 2.30 -5.30
CA LYS A 181 -17.11 1.67 -4.19
C LYS A 181 -17.49 0.21 -4.48
N SER A 182 -17.54 -0.18 -5.76
CA SER A 182 -17.88 -1.54 -6.17
C SER A 182 -16.68 -2.51 -6.20
N ILE A 183 -15.46 -2.02 -5.95
CA ILE A 183 -14.27 -2.87 -5.88
C ILE A 183 -14.36 -3.76 -4.64
N THR A 184 -14.22 -5.08 -4.83
CA THR A 184 -14.33 -6.10 -3.79
C THR A 184 -13.17 -7.10 -3.88
N GLU A 185 -13.02 -7.95 -2.87
CA GLU A 185 -12.07 -9.06 -2.89
C GLU A 185 -12.18 -9.93 -4.15
N LYS A 186 -13.42 -10.18 -4.61
CA LYS A 186 -13.68 -10.97 -5.83
C LYS A 186 -13.15 -10.31 -7.10
N SER A 187 -13.10 -8.99 -7.15
CA SER A 187 -12.59 -8.27 -8.31
C SER A 187 -11.06 -8.17 -8.33
N VAL A 188 -10.39 -8.25 -7.19
CA VAL A 188 -8.93 -8.11 -7.10
C VAL A 188 -8.20 -9.46 -7.12
N THR A 189 -8.76 -10.50 -6.51
CA THR A 189 -8.11 -11.82 -6.43
C THR A 189 -7.68 -12.38 -7.79
N PRO A 190 -8.46 -12.29 -8.88
CA PRO A 190 -8.04 -12.79 -10.20
C PRO A 190 -6.82 -12.10 -10.79
N LEU A 191 -6.41 -10.94 -10.26
CA LEU A 191 -5.29 -10.15 -10.78
C LEU A 191 -3.94 -10.55 -10.17
N TYR A 192 -3.89 -11.37 -9.12
CA TYR A 192 -2.68 -11.65 -8.35
C TYR A 192 -1.55 -12.24 -9.20
N ASP A 193 -1.85 -13.20 -10.07
CA ASP A 193 -0.84 -13.83 -10.94
C ASP A 193 -0.24 -12.80 -11.91
N GLU A 194 -1.06 -11.92 -12.49
CA GLU A 194 -0.60 -10.83 -13.34
C GLU A 194 0.26 -9.84 -12.54
N LEU A 195 -0.19 -9.41 -11.35
CA LEU A 195 0.52 -8.45 -10.50
C LEU A 195 1.91 -8.95 -10.10
N LEU A 196 2.08 -10.24 -9.88
CA LEU A 196 3.38 -10.85 -9.58
C LEU A 196 4.36 -10.81 -10.76
N THR A 197 3.90 -10.52 -11.98
CA THR A 197 4.74 -10.38 -13.18
C THR A 197 5.19 -8.95 -13.45
N TYR A 198 4.70 -7.97 -12.72
CA TYR A 198 5.17 -6.60 -12.86
C TYR A 198 6.67 -6.50 -12.58
N THR A 199 7.34 -5.57 -13.25
CA THR A 199 8.79 -5.36 -13.12
C THR A 199 9.05 -4.04 -12.41
N ILE A 200 9.71 -4.14 -11.25
CA ILE A 200 10.26 -3.00 -10.54
C ILE A 200 11.67 -2.70 -11.01
#